data_096004ff6e1ff9f5923ec43ad03aff8b
#
_entry.id   096004ff6e1ff9f5923ec43ad03aff8b
#
_cell.length_a   1.000
_cell.length_b   1.000
_cell.length_c   1.000
_cell.angle_alpha   90.00
_cell.angle_beta   90.00
_cell.angle_gamma   90.00
#
_symmetry.space_group_name_H-M   'P 1'
#
loop_
_entity.id
_entity.type
_entity.pdbx_description
1 polymer ?
#
loop_
_entity_poly.entity_id
_entity_poly.type
_entity_poly.pdbx_seq_one_letter_code
_entity_poly.pdbx_strand_id
1 'polypeptide(L)'
;MKKRFLGCLVATMLTVAAMAQSVSILGDSYSTFEGYVTPATNEMWYYEENGNKTDVNDVTDTWWWQVIKEGGYKFCVNNSYSGSTIGYRGYDGNDYSARSFITRMDDLGNPDIILIFGATNDSWAGEPVGEYQYDNLKKSDFFTFRPAMAYMLEHMTRRYINVRIYFILNSELRSDITESCKTICGHYGVKCITLTDIDKQNGHPSQKGMKAIAQQVLKVLKADE
;
A
#
# COMPACT_ATOMS: atom_id res chain seq x y z
N MET A 1 68.26 -14.52 26.18
CA MET A 1 67.05 -13.82 26.51
C MET A 1 66.24 -13.55 25.22
N LYS A 2 65.20 -14.33 24.97
CA LYS A 2 64.34 -14.13 23.78
C LYS A 2 63.10 -13.29 24.20
N LYS A 3 63.00 -12.06 23.68
CA LYS A 3 61.84 -11.20 23.88
C LYS A 3 60.72 -11.67 22.95
N ARG A 4 59.59 -12.13 23.53
CA ARG A 4 58.35 -12.42 22.80
C ARG A 4 57.56 -11.10 22.66
N PHE A 5 57.39 -10.65 21.44
CA PHE A 5 56.44 -9.56 21.13
C PHE A 5 55.04 -10.17 21.04
N LEU A 6 54.18 -9.78 21.97
CA LEU A 6 52.75 -10.11 21.96
C LEU A 6 52.04 -9.05 21.15
N GLY A 7 51.73 -9.32 19.88
CA GLY A 7 50.96 -8.43 19.04
C GLY A 7 49.48 -8.50 19.43
N CYS A 8 48.93 -7.41 20.00
CA CYS A 8 47.51 -7.24 20.25
C CYS A 8 46.82 -6.92 18.94
N LEU A 9 46.04 -7.87 18.39
CA LEU A 9 45.19 -7.64 17.24
C LEU A 9 43.89 -6.96 17.72
N VAL A 10 43.77 -5.63 17.53
CA VAL A 10 42.55 -4.90 17.80
C VAL A 10 41.62 -5.08 16.60
N ALA A 11 40.62 -5.95 16.73
CA ALA A 11 39.55 -6.09 15.76
C ALA A 11 38.57 -4.92 15.94
N THR A 12 38.67 -3.93 15.07
CA THR A 12 37.65 -2.86 14.95
C THR A 12 36.40 -3.44 14.30
N MET A 13 35.37 -3.73 15.09
CA MET A 13 34.03 -4.01 14.56
C MET A 13 33.46 -2.70 14.00
N LEU A 14 33.43 -2.56 12.69
CA LEU A 14 32.65 -1.55 12.00
C LEU A 14 31.17 -1.94 12.13
N THR A 15 30.46 -1.32 13.07
CA THR A 15 28.99 -1.37 13.09
C THR A 15 28.48 -0.54 11.94
N VAL A 16 28.08 -1.18 10.83
CA VAL A 16 27.30 -0.52 9.79
C VAL A 16 25.92 -0.27 10.43
N ALA A 17 25.62 0.98 10.77
CA ALA A 17 24.27 1.35 11.17
C ALA A 17 23.36 1.09 9.98
N ALA A 18 22.49 0.09 10.09
CA ALA A 18 21.46 -0.13 9.07
C ALA A 18 20.60 1.12 8.99
N MET A 19 20.56 1.75 7.82
CA MET A 19 19.68 2.91 7.62
C MET A 19 18.23 2.42 7.63
N ALA A 20 17.38 3.15 8.38
CA ALA A 20 15.95 2.82 8.42
C ALA A 20 15.36 2.87 7.00
N GLN A 21 14.69 1.79 6.60
CA GLN A 21 14.03 1.67 5.29
C GLN A 21 12.90 2.66 5.14
N SER A 22 12.69 3.15 3.93
CA SER A 22 11.65 4.12 3.60
C SER A 22 10.41 3.44 3.01
N VAL A 23 9.23 3.96 3.34
CA VAL A 23 7.93 3.41 2.96
C VAL A 23 7.12 4.43 2.20
N SER A 24 6.58 4.02 1.04
CA SER A 24 5.55 4.77 0.31
C SER A 24 4.23 4.01 0.29
N ILE A 25 3.16 4.78 0.24
CA ILE A 25 1.78 4.27 0.22
C ILE A 25 1.11 4.64 -1.11
N LEU A 26 0.51 3.68 -1.77
CA LEU A 26 -0.44 3.88 -2.86
C LEU A 26 -1.80 3.39 -2.38
N GLY A 27 -2.76 4.30 -2.15
CA GLY A 27 -3.99 3.93 -1.47
C GLY A 27 -5.25 4.62 -1.98
N ASP A 28 -6.36 4.24 -1.38
CA ASP A 28 -7.66 4.87 -1.48
C ASP A 28 -7.99 5.67 -0.19
N SER A 29 -9.28 5.88 0.11
CA SER A 29 -9.74 6.61 1.30
C SER A 29 -9.19 6.08 2.62
N TYR A 30 -8.96 4.77 2.73
CA TYR A 30 -8.43 4.12 3.94
C TYR A 30 -7.02 4.57 4.31
N SER A 31 -6.31 5.19 3.37
CA SER A 31 -4.92 5.61 3.53
C SER A 31 -4.74 7.12 3.48
N THR A 32 -5.81 7.90 3.22
CA THR A 32 -5.72 9.36 3.20
C THR A 32 -5.72 9.94 4.62
N PHE A 33 -5.05 11.09 4.79
CA PHE A 33 -5.19 11.97 5.94
C PHE A 33 -4.75 13.38 5.55
N GLU A 34 -5.47 14.38 6.07
CA GLU A 34 -5.20 15.79 5.80
C GLU A 34 -3.75 16.18 6.07
N GLY A 35 -3.14 16.91 5.14
CA GLY A 35 -1.74 17.35 5.24
C GLY A 35 -0.69 16.27 4.91
N TYR A 36 -1.09 15.01 4.68
CA TYR A 36 -0.14 13.89 4.50
C TYR A 36 -0.29 13.14 3.16
N VAL A 37 -1.11 13.62 2.23
CA VAL A 37 -1.19 13.07 0.87
C VAL A 37 -0.45 13.93 -0.13
N THR A 38 0.10 13.30 -1.15
CA THR A 38 0.82 13.95 -2.25
C THR A 38 0.30 13.42 -3.59
N PRO A 39 -0.15 14.29 -4.52
CA PRO A 39 -0.29 15.74 -4.36
C PRO A 39 -1.39 16.12 -3.36
N ALA A 40 -1.27 17.30 -2.74
CA ALA A 40 -2.24 17.81 -1.76
C ALA A 40 -3.64 18.09 -2.35
N THR A 41 -3.79 18.02 -3.67
CA THR A 41 -5.06 18.15 -4.39
C THR A 41 -5.88 16.86 -4.43
N ASN A 42 -5.31 15.73 -3.99
CA ASN A 42 -6.03 14.47 -3.90
C ASN A 42 -7.15 14.58 -2.87
N GLU A 43 -8.30 14.02 -3.19
CA GLU A 43 -9.42 13.96 -2.24
C GLU A 43 -9.05 13.08 -1.04
N MET A 44 -9.48 13.54 0.16
CA MET A 44 -9.20 12.90 1.43
C MET A 44 -10.48 12.47 2.11
N TRP A 45 -10.37 11.49 3.02
CA TRP A 45 -11.48 11.03 3.86
C TRP A 45 -11.28 11.41 5.32
N TYR A 46 -10.05 11.37 5.84
CA TYR A 46 -9.73 11.67 7.23
C TYR A 46 -9.11 13.05 7.37
N TYR A 47 -9.53 13.79 8.41
CA TYR A 47 -9.14 15.17 8.71
C TYR A 47 -8.86 15.32 10.21
N GLU A 48 -8.09 16.33 10.60
CA GLU A 48 -7.81 16.65 12.01
C GLU A 48 -9.06 17.14 12.75
N GLU A 49 -9.90 17.95 12.10
CA GLU A 49 -11.11 18.51 12.69
C GLU A 49 -12.38 18.02 12.00
N ASN A 50 -13.28 17.47 12.81
CA ASN A 50 -14.75 17.38 12.66
C ASN A 50 -15.40 17.25 11.26
N GLY A 51 -14.85 16.56 10.35
CA GLY A 51 -15.55 16.11 9.15
C GLY A 51 -15.65 14.60 9.15
N ASN A 52 -14.96 13.95 10.08
CA ASN A 52 -14.81 12.50 10.08
C ASN A 52 -16.10 11.84 10.55
N LYS A 53 -16.51 10.86 9.77
CA LYS A 53 -17.59 9.95 10.12
C LYS A 53 -17.06 8.77 10.96
N THR A 54 -15.82 8.84 11.43
CA THR A 54 -15.13 7.86 12.27
C THR A 54 -14.45 8.56 13.45
N ASP A 55 -13.89 7.80 14.36
CA ASP A 55 -13.12 8.30 15.50
C ASP A 55 -11.63 8.59 15.18
N VAL A 56 -11.20 8.44 13.93
CA VAL A 56 -9.82 8.74 13.48
C VAL A 56 -9.70 10.24 13.22
N ASN A 57 -9.04 10.97 14.12
CA ASN A 57 -8.94 12.44 14.08
C ASN A 57 -7.49 12.94 14.15
N ASP A 58 -6.52 12.04 14.19
CA ASP A 58 -5.10 12.35 14.22
C ASP A 58 -4.35 11.43 13.25
N VAL A 59 -3.33 11.94 12.58
CA VAL A 59 -2.53 11.14 11.65
C VAL A 59 -1.90 9.92 12.35
N THR A 60 -1.60 10.04 13.62
CA THR A 60 -1.03 8.95 14.43
C THR A 60 -2.00 7.78 14.62
N ASP A 61 -3.29 8.00 14.41
CA ASP A 61 -4.31 6.95 14.43
C ASP A 61 -4.33 6.14 13.12
N THR A 62 -3.74 6.64 12.02
CA THR A 62 -3.78 5.94 10.73
C THR A 62 -2.92 4.69 10.74
N TRP A 63 -3.35 3.67 10.00
CA TRP A 63 -2.66 2.38 9.92
C TRP A 63 -1.22 2.52 9.41
N TRP A 64 -1.01 3.35 8.38
CA TRP A 64 0.31 3.52 7.77
C TRP A 64 1.28 4.31 8.66
N TRP A 65 0.79 5.29 9.43
CA TRP A 65 1.61 5.99 10.41
C TRP A 65 2.11 5.04 11.50
N GLN A 66 1.20 4.21 12.03
CA GLN A 66 1.55 3.19 13.03
C GLN A 66 2.56 2.18 12.46
N VAL A 67 2.37 1.71 11.21
CA VAL A 67 3.36 0.84 10.53
C VAL A 67 4.74 1.51 10.47
N ILE A 68 4.81 2.77 10.06
CA ILE A 68 6.07 3.51 9.93
C ILE A 68 6.73 3.68 11.30
N LYS A 69 6.00 4.09 12.31
CA LYS A 69 6.54 4.37 13.64
C LYS A 69 6.93 3.11 14.40
N GLU A 70 6.06 2.11 14.46
CA GLU A 70 6.30 0.87 15.19
C GLU A 70 7.28 -0.08 14.45
N GLY A 71 7.38 0.04 13.12
CA GLY A 71 8.36 -0.67 12.30
C GLY A 71 9.72 0.00 12.25
N GLY A 72 9.86 1.24 12.76
CA GLY A 72 11.11 1.99 12.67
C GLY A 72 11.46 2.44 11.25
N TYR A 73 10.47 2.55 10.38
CA TYR A 73 10.64 2.99 9.00
C TYR A 73 10.68 4.52 8.88
N LYS A 74 11.04 5.02 7.68
CA LYS A 74 10.94 6.42 7.28
C LYS A 74 9.76 6.60 6.33
N PHE A 75 8.98 7.65 6.53
CA PHE A 75 7.95 8.06 5.58
C PHE A 75 8.61 8.61 4.30
N CYS A 76 8.16 8.15 3.12
CA CYS A 76 8.60 8.66 1.82
C CYS A 76 7.47 9.44 1.14
N VAL A 77 6.45 8.75 0.61
CA VAL A 77 5.31 9.38 -0.08
C VAL A 77 4.03 8.64 0.29
N ASN A 78 2.95 9.37 0.50
CA ASN A 78 1.59 8.83 0.52
C ASN A 78 0.81 9.40 -0.67
N ASN A 79 0.70 8.63 -1.75
CA ASN A 79 -0.11 8.99 -2.91
C ASN A 79 -1.45 8.24 -2.88
N SER A 80 -2.26 8.56 -1.86
CA SER A 80 -3.61 8.03 -1.72
C SER A 80 -4.65 9.04 -2.21
N TYR A 81 -5.79 8.53 -2.71
CA TYR A 81 -6.89 9.33 -3.24
C TYR A 81 -8.22 8.70 -2.86
N SER A 82 -9.06 9.40 -2.09
CA SER A 82 -10.36 8.91 -1.63
C SER A 82 -11.28 8.55 -2.80
N GLY A 83 -11.92 7.40 -2.74
CA GLY A 83 -12.83 6.92 -3.77
C GLY A 83 -12.17 6.37 -5.04
N SER A 84 -10.83 6.31 -5.11
CA SER A 84 -10.13 5.80 -6.30
C SER A 84 -10.23 4.29 -6.45
N THR A 85 -10.33 3.84 -7.70
CA THR A 85 -10.30 2.45 -8.14
C THR A 85 -8.92 2.10 -8.71
N ILE A 86 -8.59 0.82 -8.78
CA ILE A 86 -7.36 0.35 -9.43
C ILE A 86 -7.42 0.70 -10.91
N GLY A 87 -8.51 0.32 -11.57
CA GLY A 87 -8.75 0.61 -12.97
C GLY A 87 -9.35 1.99 -13.22
N TYR A 88 -9.86 2.17 -14.43
CA TYR A 88 -10.41 3.44 -14.91
C TYR A 88 -11.91 3.58 -14.70
N ARG A 89 -12.59 2.48 -14.31
CA ARG A 89 -14.03 2.50 -14.05
C ARG A 89 -14.29 2.73 -12.56
N GLY A 90 -15.11 3.74 -12.27
CA GLY A 90 -15.51 4.05 -10.90
C GLY A 90 -17.01 3.85 -10.68
N TYR A 91 -17.51 4.51 -9.65
CA TYR A 91 -18.94 4.48 -9.28
C TYR A 91 -19.82 4.95 -10.44
N ASP A 92 -20.99 4.32 -10.58
CA ASP A 92 -21.96 4.58 -11.66
C ASP A 92 -21.37 4.42 -13.07
N GLY A 93 -20.25 3.70 -13.20
CA GLY A 93 -19.56 3.50 -14.46
C GLY A 93 -18.79 4.69 -14.98
N ASN A 94 -18.60 5.72 -14.16
CA ASN A 94 -17.86 6.93 -14.51
C ASN A 94 -16.37 6.64 -14.77
N ASP A 95 -15.75 7.47 -15.60
CA ASP A 95 -14.32 7.43 -15.86
C ASP A 95 -13.53 8.03 -14.68
N TYR A 96 -12.78 7.15 -14.00
CA TYR A 96 -11.89 7.50 -12.88
C TYR A 96 -10.40 7.46 -13.27
N SER A 97 -10.09 7.42 -14.57
CA SER A 97 -8.70 7.33 -15.04
C SER A 97 -7.79 8.40 -14.46
N ALA A 98 -8.29 9.63 -14.25
CA ALA A 98 -7.49 10.74 -13.70
C ALA A 98 -7.04 10.51 -12.25
N ARG A 99 -7.72 9.65 -11.48
CA ARG A 99 -7.42 9.37 -10.06
C ARG A 99 -7.16 7.89 -9.75
N SER A 100 -7.12 7.03 -10.77
CA SER A 100 -6.92 5.60 -10.61
C SER A 100 -5.55 5.26 -10.01
N PHE A 101 -5.41 4.08 -9.44
CA PHE A 101 -4.10 3.60 -8.97
C PHE A 101 -3.09 3.52 -10.12
N ILE A 102 -3.51 3.06 -11.31
CA ILE A 102 -2.67 3.01 -12.51
C ILE A 102 -2.05 4.37 -12.83
N THR A 103 -2.80 5.44 -12.72
CA THR A 103 -2.32 6.80 -13.07
C THR A 103 -1.36 7.36 -12.03
N ARG A 104 -1.48 6.92 -10.77
CA ARG A 104 -0.68 7.44 -9.66
C ARG A 104 0.52 6.56 -9.26
N MET A 105 0.62 5.35 -9.81
CA MET A 105 1.61 4.35 -9.41
C MET A 105 3.07 4.76 -9.63
N ASP A 106 3.34 5.75 -10.49
CA ASP A 106 4.70 6.23 -10.78
C ASP A 106 5.18 7.33 -9.81
N ASP A 107 4.27 7.92 -9.03
CA ASP A 107 4.53 9.09 -8.20
C ASP A 107 4.72 8.71 -6.72
N LEU A 108 5.56 7.68 -6.47
CA LEU A 108 5.82 7.15 -5.13
C LEU A 108 7.23 7.47 -4.61
N GLY A 109 7.97 8.32 -5.30
CA GLY A 109 9.35 8.63 -4.93
C GLY A 109 10.30 7.44 -5.09
N ASN A 110 11.29 7.34 -4.18
CA ASN A 110 12.28 6.27 -4.19
C ASN A 110 12.27 5.52 -2.85
N PRO A 111 11.22 4.74 -2.55
CA PRO A 111 11.11 4.00 -1.30
C PRO A 111 11.87 2.66 -1.36
N ASP A 112 12.11 2.07 -0.18
CA ASP A 112 12.55 0.68 -0.05
C ASP A 112 11.37 -0.30 0.00
N ILE A 113 10.18 0.19 0.42
CA ILE A 113 8.95 -0.58 0.55
C ILE A 113 7.78 0.22 -0.03
N ILE A 114 6.93 -0.43 -0.81
CA ILE A 114 5.65 0.12 -1.26
C ILE A 114 4.52 -0.72 -0.66
N LEU A 115 3.58 -0.04 0.00
CA LEU A 115 2.35 -0.62 0.52
C LEU A 115 1.18 -0.14 -0.35
N ILE A 116 0.57 -1.07 -1.10
CA ILE A 116 -0.60 -0.80 -1.93
C ILE A 116 -1.84 -1.22 -1.15
N PHE A 117 -2.75 -0.30 -0.85
CA PHE A 117 -4.02 -0.62 -0.21
C PHE A 117 -5.17 -0.20 -1.12
N GLY A 118 -5.75 -1.14 -1.86
CA GLY A 118 -6.74 -0.89 -2.90
C GLY A 118 -7.76 -2.00 -3.06
N ALA A 119 -8.49 -1.96 -4.17
CA ALA A 119 -9.60 -2.84 -4.53
C ALA A 119 -10.89 -2.63 -3.73
N THR A 120 -10.91 -1.80 -2.70
CA THR A 120 -12.12 -1.51 -1.92
C THR A 120 -13.19 -0.84 -2.78
N ASN A 121 -12.81 0.22 -3.48
CA ASN A 121 -13.75 0.95 -4.35
C ASN A 121 -14.13 0.16 -5.59
N ASP A 122 -13.24 -0.65 -6.15
CA ASP A 122 -13.54 -1.56 -7.27
C ASP A 122 -14.66 -2.55 -6.87
N SER A 123 -14.56 -3.08 -5.66
CA SER A 123 -15.60 -3.95 -5.08
C SER A 123 -16.92 -3.21 -4.84
N TRP A 124 -16.87 -2.02 -4.24
CA TRP A 124 -18.06 -1.25 -3.87
C TRP A 124 -18.76 -0.62 -5.09
N ALA A 125 -18.00 -0.17 -6.08
CA ALA A 125 -18.54 0.35 -7.34
C ALA A 125 -19.12 -0.74 -8.25
N GLY A 126 -18.97 -2.01 -7.89
CA GLY A 126 -19.41 -3.12 -8.73
C GLY A 126 -18.65 -3.23 -10.04
N GLU A 127 -17.36 -2.91 -10.05
CA GLU A 127 -16.55 -2.95 -11.26
C GLU A 127 -16.58 -4.34 -11.90
N PRO A 128 -16.73 -4.45 -13.24
CA PRO A 128 -16.57 -5.73 -13.96
C PRO A 128 -15.17 -6.27 -13.78
N VAL A 129 -15.03 -7.54 -13.39
CA VAL A 129 -13.69 -8.12 -13.17
C VAL A 129 -12.91 -8.34 -14.44
N GLY A 130 -13.55 -8.58 -15.59
CA GLY A 130 -12.89 -8.93 -16.85
C GLY A 130 -12.22 -10.30 -16.82
N GLU A 131 -11.48 -10.62 -17.90
CA GLU A 131 -10.69 -11.85 -17.98
C GLU A 131 -9.31 -11.67 -17.36
N TYR A 132 -8.66 -12.77 -16.98
CA TYR A 132 -7.25 -12.76 -16.63
C TYR A 132 -6.41 -12.53 -17.89
N GLN A 133 -5.81 -11.36 -18.01
CA GLN A 133 -4.98 -10.96 -19.14
C GLN A 133 -3.68 -10.35 -18.61
N TYR A 134 -2.54 -10.89 -19.05
CA TYR A 134 -1.22 -10.52 -18.55
C TYR A 134 -0.30 -9.95 -19.63
N ASP A 135 -0.73 -9.98 -20.89
CA ASP A 135 0.01 -9.47 -22.04
C ASP A 135 -0.90 -8.73 -23.02
N ASN A 136 -0.30 -7.98 -23.95
CA ASN A 136 -0.99 -7.23 -25.00
C ASN A 136 -2.11 -6.32 -24.49
N LEU A 137 -1.97 -5.82 -23.27
CA LEU A 137 -2.94 -4.96 -22.60
C LEU A 137 -3.07 -3.61 -23.32
N LYS A 138 -4.31 -3.18 -23.54
CA LYS A 138 -4.65 -1.90 -24.15
C LYS A 138 -5.32 -1.01 -23.09
N LYS A 139 -5.26 0.31 -23.30
CA LYS A 139 -5.87 1.29 -22.40
C LYS A 139 -7.37 1.05 -22.17
N SER A 140 -8.08 0.50 -23.17
CA SER A 140 -9.50 0.10 -23.06
C SER A 140 -9.74 -1.01 -22.04
N ASP A 141 -8.76 -1.88 -21.82
CA ASP A 141 -8.91 -3.05 -20.93
C ASP A 141 -8.89 -2.62 -19.46
N PHE A 142 -8.33 -1.44 -19.18
CA PHE A 142 -8.26 -0.87 -17.83
C PHE A 142 -9.60 -0.39 -17.25
N PHE A 143 -10.69 -0.50 -18.01
CA PHE A 143 -12.06 -0.33 -17.52
C PHE A 143 -12.64 -1.63 -16.92
N THR A 144 -11.80 -2.65 -16.73
CA THR A 144 -12.11 -3.88 -16.02
C THR A 144 -11.00 -4.20 -15.02
N PHE A 145 -11.36 -4.78 -13.88
CA PHE A 145 -10.48 -4.91 -12.71
C PHE A 145 -9.20 -5.75 -12.97
N ARG A 146 -9.36 -6.98 -13.51
CA ARG A 146 -8.24 -7.92 -13.66
C ARG A 146 -7.14 -7.41 -14.60
N PRO A 147 -7.45 -6.94 -15.81
CA PRO A 147 -6.45 -6.33 -16.68
C PRO A 147 -5.78 -5.09 -16.07
N ALA A 148 -6.56 -4.24 -15.40
CA ALA A 148 -6.07 -3.05 -14.74
C ALA A 148 -5.07 -3.38 -13.62
N MET A 149 -5.42 -4.32 -12.73
CA MET A 149 -4.55 -4.78 -11.66
C MET A 149 -3.30 -5.50 -12.18
N ALA A 150 -3.45 -6.33 -13.23
CA ALA A 150 -2.32 -7.00 -13.87
C ALA A 150 -1.32 -5.99 -14.43
N TYR A 151 -1.80 -4.99 -15.17
CA TYR A 151 -0.96 -3.91 -15.69
C TYR A 151 -0.26 -3.14 -14.57
N MET A 152 -0.98 -2.76 -13.52
CA MET A 152 -0.43 -2.03 -12.38
C MET A 152 0.73 -2.80 -11.74
N LEU A 153 0.53 -4.08 -11.42
CA LEU A 153 1.57 -4.87 -10.75
C LEU A 153 2.74 -5.21 -11.67
N GLU A 154 2.49 -5.50 -12.96
CA GLU A 154 3.57 -5.66 -13.94
C GLU A 154 4.44 -4.41 -14.01
N HIS A 155 3.82 -3.25 -14.22
CA HIS A 155 4.51 -1.98 -14.33
C HIS A 155 5.31 -1.67 -13.06
N MET A 156 4.69 -1.77 -11.89
CA MET A 156 5.33 -1.43 -10.61
C MET A 156 6.51 -2.35 -10.29
N THR A 157 6.41 -3.66 -10.55
CA THR A 157 7.52 -4.60 -10.32
C THR A 157 8.72 -4.35 -11.24
N ARG A 158 8.49 -3.83 -12.43
CA ARG A 158 9.55 -3.40 -13.36
C ARG A 158 10.11 -2.01 -13.04
N ARG A 159 9.27 -1.11 -12.60
CA ARG A 159 9.62 0.31 -12.32
C ARG A 159 10.42 0.44 -11.02
N TYR A 160 10.03 -0.28 -9.99
CA TYR A 160 10.60 -0.21 -8.65
C TYR A 160 11.52 -1.41 -8.37
N ILE A 161 12.68 -1.43 -9.06
CA ILE A 161 13.67 -2.51 -8.94
C ILE A 161 14.24 -2.54 -7.52
N ASN A 162 14.31 -3.74 -6.91
CA ASN A 162 14.77 -3.98 -5.54
C ASN A 162 13.89 -3.36 -4.44
N VAL A 163 12.70 -2.85 -4.78
CA VAL A 163 11.72 -2.38 -3.81
C VAL A 163 10.79 -3.54 -3.44
N ARG A 164 10.53 -3.72 -2.15
CA ARG A 164 9.54 -4.70 -1.68
C ARG A 164 8.14 -4.12 -1.86
N ILE A 165 7.31 -4.78 -2.65
CA ILE A 165 5.94 -4.36 -2.93
C ILE A 165 4.98 -5.33 -2.24
N TYR A 166 4.03 -4.78 -1.48
CA TYR A 166 2.98 -5.54 -0.80
C TYR A 166 1.61 -4.99 -1.21
N PHE A 167 0.68 -5.89 -1.48
CA PHE A 167 -0.72 -5.54 -1.71
C PHE A 167 -1.54 -5.87 -0.46
N ILE A 168 -2.17 -4.87 0.12
CA ILE A 168 -3.04 -5.02 1.30
C ILE A 168 -4.46 -5.17 0.79
N LEU A 169 -5.04 -6.34 1.04
CA LEU A 169 -6.39 -6.72 0.61
C LEU A 169 -7.35 -6.56 1.78
N ASN A 170 -8.32 -5.65 1.62
CA ASN A 170 -9.36 -5.39 2.62
C ASN A 170 -10.23 -6.63 2.89
N SER A 171 -10.81 -6.69 4.07
CA SER A 171 -11.86 -7.66 4.42
C SER A 171 -13.20 -7.29 3.77
N GLU A 172 -14.09 -8.28 3.62
CA GLU A 172 -15.50 -8.08 3.22
C GLU A 172 -15.69 -7.49 1.80
N LEU A 173 -14.75 -7.76 0.90
CA LEU A 173 -14.90 -7.44 -0.51
C LEU A 173 -15.68 -8.55 -1.25
N ARG A 174 -16.17 -8.23 -2.44
CA ARG A 174 -16.71 -9.24 -3.36
C ARG A 174 -15.71 -10.38 -3.55
N SER A 175 -16.22 -11.61 -3.57
CA SER A 175 -15.35 -12.80 -3.67
C SER A 175 -14.54 -12.84 -4.96
N ASP A 176 -15.12 -12.40 -6.08
CA ASP A 176 -14.44 -12.34 -7.37
C ASP A 176 -13.28 -11.32 -7.38
N ILE A 177 -13.42 -10.18 -6.70
CA ILE A 177 -12.35 -9.20 -6.49
C ILE A 177 -11.26 -9.79 -5.58
N THR A 178 -11.66 -10.39 -4.45
CA THR A 178 -10.73 -11.02 -3.49
C THR A 178 -9.89 -12.11 -4.15
N GLU A 179 -10.51 -12.99 -4.92
CA GLU A 179 -9.82 -14.06 -5.65
C GLU A 179 -8.88 -13.48 -6.72
N SER A 180 -9.34 -12.47 -7.47
CA SER A 180 -8.54 -11.81 -8.49
C SER A 180 -7.28 -11.18 -7.91
N CYS A 181 -7.38 -10.47 -6.77
CA CYS A 181 -6.23 -9.91 -6.08
C CYS A 181 -5.19 -10.97 -5.74
N LYS A 182 -5.61 -12.07 -5.11
CA LYS A 182 -4.71 -13.17 -4.72
C LYS A 182 -4.03 -13.81 -5.93
N THR A 183 -4.80 -14.07 -6.98
CA THR A 183 -4.30 -14.70 -8.21
C THR A 183 -3.28 -13.82 -8.91
N ILE A 184 -3.59 -12.53 -9.11
CA ILE A 184 -2.72 -11.59 -9.83
C ILE A 184 -1.48 -11.25 -9.01
N CYS A 185 -1.60 -11.07 -7.69
CA CYS A 185 -0.46 -10.92 -6.80
C CYS A 185 0.48 -12.13 -6.88
N GLY A 186 -0.07 -13.35 -6.85
CA GLY A 186 0.70 -14.59 -7.02
C GLY A 186 1.42 -14.67 -8.36
N HIS A 187 0.80 -14.22 -9.45
CA HIS A 187 1.39 -14.21 -10.79
C HIS A 187 2.66 -13.32 -10.86
N TYR A 188 2.63 -12.15 -10.23
CA TYR A 188 3.75 -11.21 -10.23
C TYR A 188 4.69 -11.34 -9.03
N GLY A 189 4.49 -12.32 -8.16
CA GLY A 189 5.31 -12.52 -6.96
C GLY A 189 5.14 -11.40 -5.91
N VAL A 190 4.06 -10.64 -5.97
CA VAL A 190 3.72 -9.61 -4.99
C VAL A 190 3.02 -10.27 -3.81
N LYS A 191 3.49 -10.02 -2.59
CA LYS A 191 2.86 -10.58 -1.40
C LYS A 191 1.52 -9.90 -1.11
N CYS A 192 0.44 -10.69 -1.08
CA CYS A 192 -0.91 -10.22 -0.75
C CYS A 192 -1.17 -10.42 0.76
N ILE A 193 -1.33 -9.31 1.49
CA ILE A 193 -1.67 -9.28 2.92
C ILE A 193 -3.19 -9.23 3.04
N THR A 194 -3.82 -10.38 3.30
CA THR A 194 -5.27 -10.44 3.46
C THR A 194 -5.66 -10.06 4.88
N LEU A 195 -6.38 -8.96 5.02
CA LEU A 195 -6.85 -8.46 6.32
C LEU A 195 -8.08 -9.22 6.80
N THR A 196 -8.19 -9.37 8.13
CA THR A 196 -9.35 -9.94 8.81
C THR A 196 -9.74 -9.10 10.01
N ASP A 197 -11.01 -9.15 10.37
CA ASP A 197 -11.55 -8.56 11.61
C ASP A 197 -11.23 -7.05 11.77
N ILE A 198 -11.44 -6.28 10.72
CA ILE A 198 -11.21 -4.84 10.74
C ILE A 198 -12.48 -4.13 11.20
N ASP A 199 -12.39 -3.48 12.36
CA ASP A 199 -13.45 -2.65 12.91
C ASP A 199 -13.67 -1.40 12.03
N LYS A 200 -14.93 -1.12 11.71
CA LYS A 200 -15.30 -0.04 10.78
C LYS A 200 -16.43 0.82 11.32
N GLN A 201 -16.34 2.12 11.04
CA GLN A 201 -17.40 3.11 11.25
C GLN A 201 -17.71 3.76 9.90
N ASN A 202 -18.98 3.77 9.51
CA ASN A 202 -19.42 4.26 8.21
C ASN A 202 -18.61 3.69 7.02
N GLY A 203 -18.35 2.39 7.05
CA GLY A 203 -17.62 1.66 6.01
C GLY A 203 -16.10 1.84 6.03
N HIS A 204 -15.55 2.72 6.87
CA HIS A 204 -14.11 3.00 6.96
C HIS A 204 -13.52 2.54 8.30
N PRO A 205 -12.23 2.19 8.35
CA PRO A 205 -11.61 1.77 9.61
C PRO A 205 -11.76 2.82 10.72
N SER A 206 -12.17 2.36 11.91
CA SER A 206 -12.07 3.11 13.15
C SER A 206 -10.61 3.12 13.65
N GLN A 207 -10.29 3.85 14.72
CA GLN A 207 -8.98 3.77 15.38
C GLN A 207 -8.60 2.31 15.70
N LYS A 208 -9.57 1.52 16.20
CA LYS A 208 -9.37 0.09 16.45
C LYS A 208 -9.08 -0.68 15.16
N GLY A 209 -9.79 -0.38 14.09
CA GLY A 209 -9.56 -0.97 12.76
C GLY A 209 -8.21 -0.58 12.19
N MET A 210 -7.82 0.69 12.28
CA MET A 210 -6.51 1.18 11.84
C MET A 210 -5.36 0.45 12.55
N LYS A 211 -5.49 0.28 13.88
CA LYS A 211 -4.52 -0.48 14.68
C LYS A 211 -4.45 -1.95 14.25
N ALA A 212 -5.58 -2.59 13.99
CA ALA A 212 -5.63 -3.98 13.55
C ALA A 212 -4.98 -4.15 12.17
N ILE A 213 -5.18 -3.21 11.24
CA ILE A 213 -4.49 -3.17 9.94
C ILE A 213 -2.98 -3.06 10.16
N ALA A 214 -2.53 -2.09 10.95
CA ALA A 214 -1.11 -1.87 11.20
C ALA A 214 -0.42 -3.12 11.76
N GLN A 215 -1.03 -3.79 12.73
CA GLN A 215 -0.50 -5.00 13.35
C GLN A 215 -0.39 -6.16 12.34
N GLN A 216 -1.39 -6.35 11.48
CA GLN A 216 -1.38 -7.40 10.47
C GLN A 216 -0.32 -7.13 9.38
N VAL A 217 -0.16 -5.87 8.96
CA VAL A 217 0.88 -5.45 8.01
C VAL A 217 2.26 -5.64 8.63
N LEU A 218 2.51 -5.13 9.83
CA LEU A 218 3.80 -5.25 10.53
C LEU A 218 4.22 -6.70 10.76
N LYS A 219 3.27 -7.59 11.07
CA LYS A 219 3.56 -9.01 11.21
C LYS A 219 4.18 -9.60 9.94
N VAL A 220 3.70 -9.19 8.77
CA VAL A 220 4.22 -9.68 7.49
C VAL A 220 5.55 -9.03 7.16
N LEU A 221 5.68 -7.71 7.32
CA LEU A 221 6.92 -6.99 7.04
C LEU A 221 8.10 -7.54 7.87
N LYS A 222 7.88 -7.75 9.17
CA LYS A 222 8.90 -8.32 10.09
C LYS A 222 9.25 -9.78 9.81
N ALA A 223 8.37 -10.53 9.18
CA ALA A 223 8.66 -11.92 8.79
C ALA A 223 9.52 -11.99 7.50
N ASP A 224 9.63 -10.89 6.77
CA ASP A 224 10.38 -10.77 5.53
C ASP A 224 11.74 -10.03 5.71
N GLU A 225 12.06 -9.62 6.92
CA GLU A 225 13.37 -9.08 7.32
C GLU A 225 14.38 -10.20 7.63
#